data_7e04935e681e82e6ce7bb50a0e8c94c5
#
_entry.id   7e04935e681e82e6ce7bb50a0e8c94c5
#
_cell.length_a   1.000
_cell.length_b   1.000
_cell.length_c   1.000
_cell.angle_alpha   90.00
_cell.angle_beta   90.00
_cell.angle_gamma   90.00
#
_symmetry.space_group_name_H-M   'P 1'
#
loop_
_entity.id
_entity.type
_entity.pdbx_description
1 polymer ?
#
loop_
_entity_poly.entity_id
_entity_poly.type
_entity_poly.pdbx_seq_one_letter_code
_entity_poly.pdbx_strand_id
1 'polypeptide(L)'
;MTDPAKPEAEVVDLVRALIRFDTSNTGDLATTKGEGECAHWVAEQLQEVGYETEYIEAGAPGRANVFTRLKGADPSRGALILHGHLDVVPAEASDWSVHPFSGALEDGYVWGRGAIDMKDMVGMMIAVARHFKRAGIVPPRDLVFAFLSDEEAGGKYGCQWLVDERPDLFEGVTEAIGEVGGFTLTVPRREGGERRLYLIQTAEKAMLWMRLTARGRAGHGMLIHDDNVVTAVAEATAKLGRHQFPIVMTDSVEQFLQAVAEETGYTFDVNSPDLEGAVAKLGSIGRLVAATLRDTANPTMLKAGYKANVIPATAEAVVDCRVLPGRLAAFEREVDEIIGPDVSREWIVDLPSYETGFDGELLDAMNGAILAADPEARTVPYMLAGGTDAKAFARLGIRCFGFVPLRLPPDLDFAALFHGVDERVPVDALEFGTQVLANFLLHC
;
A
#
# COMPACT_ATOMS: atom_id res chain seq x y z
N MET A 1 -4.57 -22.77 -24.75
CA MET A 1 -5.65 -21.78 -24.97
C MET A 1 -6.49 -21.82 -23.71
N THR A 2 -6.55 -20.71 -22.99
CA THR A 2 -7.41 -20.55 -21.80
C THR A 2 -8.89 -20.66 -22.20
N ASP A 3 -9.68 -21.28 -21.35
CA ASP A 3 -11.13 -21.37 -21.54
C ASP A 3 -11.73 -19.95 -21.33
N PRO A 4 -12.36 -19.33 -22.34
CA PRO A 4 -12.90 -17.97 -22.24
C PRO A 4 -14.04 -17.83 -21.20
N ALA A 5 -14.50 -18.93 -20.62
CA ALA A 5 -15.45 -18.93 -19.53
C ALA A 5 -14.80 -18.70 -18.16
N LYS A 6 -13.47 -18.72 -18.06
CA LYS A 6 -12.73 -18.58 -16.81
C LYS A 6 -12.17 -17.16 -16.63
N PRO A 7 -12.10 -16.65 -15.37
CA PRO A 7 -11.68 -15.26 -15.14
C PRO A 7 -10.24 -14.97 -15.58
N GLU A 8 -9.32 -15.93 -15.46
CA GLU A 8 -7.93 -15.78 -15.89
C GLU A 8 -7.76 -15.61 -17.41
N ALA A 9 -8.78 -15.90 -18.20
CA ALA A 9 -8.69 -15.80 -19.65
C ALA A 9 -8.63 -14.35 -20.18
N GLU A 10 -9.16 -13.39 -19.43
CA GLU A 10 -9.23 -11.98 -19.83
C GLU A 10 -8.33 -11.04 -19.00
N VAL A 11 -7.76 -11.51 -17.87
CA VAL A 11 -7.03 -10.64 -16.94
C VAL A 11 -5.84 -9.91 -17.56
N VAL A 12 -5.06 -10.62 -18.40
CA VAL A 12 -3.87 -10.05 -19.06
C VAL A 12 -4.26 -8.88 -19.97
N ASP A 13 -5.31 -9.04 -20.77
CA ASP A 13 -5.78 -7.98 -21.66
C ASP A 13 -6.40 -6.81 -20.90
N LEU A 14 -7.08 -7.08 -19.79
CA LEU A 14 -7.62 -6.05 -18.89
C LEU A 14 -6.50 -5.21 -18.25
N VAL A 15 -5.47 -5.86 -17.70
CA VAL A 15 -4.31 -5.17 -17.09
C VAL A 15 -3.58 -4.34 -18.13
N ARG A 16 -3.34 -4.89 -19.35
CA ARG A 16 -2.71 -4.16 -20.45
C ARG A 16 -3.54 -2.94 -20.88
N ALA A 17 -4.86 -3.06 -20.89
CA ALA A 17 -5.75 -1.94 -21.21
C ALA A 17 -5.69 -0.86 -20.11
N LEU A 18 -5.73 -1.24 -18.83
CA LEU A 18 -5.60 -0.32 -17.71
C LEU A 18 -4.28 0.44 -17.73
N ILE A 19 -3.15 -0.22 -18.01
CA ILE A 19 -1.83 0.42 -18.08
C ILE A 19 -1.77 1.49 -19.16
N ARG A 20 -2.53 1.37 -20.25
CA ARG A 20 -2.55 2.36 -21.35
C ARG A 20 -3.20 3.68 -20.96
N PHE A 21 -3.96 3.74 -19.89
CA PHE A 21 -4.40 5.00 -19.32
C PHE A 21 -3.26 5.61 -18.49
N ASP A 22 -2.76 6.77 -18.94
CA ASP A 22 -1.83 7.58 -18.15
C ASP A 22 -2.63 8.31 -17.05
N THR A 23 -2.67 7.70 -15.89
CA THR A 23 -3.32 8.22 -14.68
C THR A 23 -2.30 8.74 -13.66
N SER A 24 -1.20 9.33 -14.16
CA SER A 24 -0.11 9.84 -13.32
C SER A 24 -0.61 10.89 -12.32
N ASN A 25 -0.39 10.61 -11.05
CA ASN A 25 -0.71 11.47 -9.92
C ASN A 25 0.57 12.11 -9.37
N THR A 26 0.66 13.42 -9.49
CA THR A 26 1.81 14.22 -9.00
C THR A 26 1.58 14.79 -7.61
N GLY A 27 0.38 14.59 -7.03
CA GLY A 27 -0.07 15.25 -5.81
C GLY A 27 -0.51 16.71 -5.99
N ASP A 28 -0.30 17.29 -7.18
CA ASP A 28 -0.76 18.65 -7.55
C ASP A 28 -1.83 18.55 -8.63
N LEU A 29 -3.05 19.03 -8.34
CA LEU A 29 -4.18 19.03 -9.29
C LEU A 29 -3.88 19.74 -10.62
N ALA A 30 -2.93 20.67 -10.64
CA ALA A 30 -2.56 21.37 -11.86
C ALA A 30 -1.76 20.51 -12.85
N THR A 31 -1.12 19.45 -12.37
CA THR A 31 -0.23 18.60 -13.17
C THR A 31 -0.63 17.13 -13.17
N THR A 32 -1.52 16.72 -12.27
CA THR A 32 -2.11 15.37 -12.24
C THR A 32 -2.99 15.12 -13.45
N LYS A 33 -2.91 13.92 -14.05
CA LYS A 33 -3.73 13.55 -15.22
C LYS A 33 -5.18 13.25 -14.87
N GLY A 34 -5.41 12.69 -13.68
CA GLY A 34 -6.72 12.24 -13.20
C GLY A 34 -7.11 10.85 -13.72
N GLU A 35 -8.06 10.25 -13.05
CA GLU A 35 -8.49 8.85 -13.27
C GLU A 35 -9.76 8.75 -14.13
N GLY A 36 -10.40 9.88 -14.46
CA GLY A 36 -11.75 9.92 -15.04
C GLY A 36 -11.94 9.02 -16.26
N GLU A 37 -11.04 9.02 -17.24
CA GLU A 37 -11.14 8.17 -18.42
C GLU A 37 -10.99 6.67 -18.07
N CYS A 38 -10.03 6.36 -17.19
CA CYS A 38 -9.82 4.99 -16.70
C CYS A 38 -11.06 4.49 -15.92
N ALA A 39 -11.59 5.32 -15.04
CA ALA A 39 -12.79 5.02 -14.25
C ALA A 39 -14.02 4.79 -15.13
N HIS A 40 -14.23 5.61 -16.16
CA HIS A 40 -15.28 5.37 -17.15
C HIS A 40 -15.12 4.03 -17.85
N TRP A 41 -13.92 3.71 -18.30
CA TRP A 41 -13.64 2.43 -18.93
C TRP A 41 -13.92 1.26 -17.98
N VAL A 42 -13.52 1.35 -16.70
CA VAL A 42 -13.82 0.33 -15.68
C VAL A 42 -15.33 0.15 -15.52
N ALA A 43 -16.08 1.26 -15.41
CA ALA A 43 -17.54 1.21 -15.32
C ALA A 43 -18.17 0.51 -16.56
N GLU A 44 -17.68 0.82 -17.76
CA GLU A 44 -18.13 0.18 -19.01
C GLU A 44 -17.87 -1.33 -19.00
N GLN A 45 -16.68 -1.78 -18.54
CA GLN A 45 -16.36 -3.20 -18.44
C GLN A 45 -17.34 -3.96 -17.52
N LEU A 46 -17.76 -3.34 -16.42
CA LEU A 46 -18.70 -3.92 -15.49
C LEU A 46 -20.14 -3.86 -16.01
N GLN A 47 -20.54 -2.75 -16.61
CA GLN A 47 -21.88 -2.56 -17.19
C GLN A 47 -22.13 -3.50 -18.36
N GLU A 48 -21.11 -3.81 -19.18
CA GLU A 48 -21.21 -4.76 -20.30
C GLU A 48 -21.76 -6.13 -19.87
N VAL A 49 -21.44 -6.56 -18.65
CA VAL A 49 -21.93 -7.83 -18.09
C VAL A 49 -23.16 -7.68 -17.19
N GLY A 50 -23.71 -6.46 -17.06
CA GLY A 50 -24.95 -6.16 -16.36
C GLY A 50 -24.82 -5.78 -14.90
N TYR A 51 -23.67 -5.22 -14.48
CA TYR A 51 -23.59 -4.52 -13.20
C TYR A 51 -24.19 -3.12 -13.31
N GLU A 52 -24.82 -2.68 -12.22
CA GLU A 52 -25.09 -1.27 -11.97
C GLU A 52 -23.85 -0.68 -11.29
N THR A 53 -23.30 0.38 -11.85
CA THR A 53 -22.11 1.05 -11.34
C THR A 53 -22.44 2.47 -10.91
N GLU A 54 -21.82 2.91 -9.83
CA GLU A 54 -21.86 4.30 -9.39
C GLU A 54 -20.51 4.95 -9.70
N TYR A 55 -20.52 6.00 -10.54
CA TYR A 55 -19.36 6.81 -10.88
C TYR A 55 -19.38 8.07 -10.03
N ILE A 56 -18.31 8.34 -9.27
CA ILE A 56 -18.26 9.38 -8.25
C ILE A 56 -17.00 10.22 -8.43
N GLU A 57 -17.16 11.51 -8.74
CA GLU A 57 -16.05 12.47 -8.66
C GLU A 57 -15.89 12.95 -7.22
N ALA A 58 -14.71 12.74 -6.64
CA ALA A 58 -14.42 13.03 -5.25
C ALA A 58 -13.70 14.38 -5.09
N GLY A 59 -14.46 15.44 -4.82
CA GLY A 59 -13.92 16.73 -4.38
C GLY A 59 -13.15 17.55 -5.42
N ALA A 60 -12.75 16.97 -6.57
CA ALA A 60 -12.10 17.67 -7.67
C ALA A 60 -12.44 17.02 -9.02
N PRO A 61 -12.55 17.80 -10.12
CA PRO A 61 -12.84 17.26 -11.44
C PRO A 61 -11.79 16.24 -11.89
N GLY A 62 -12.26 15.13 -12.48
CA GLY A 62 -11.41 14.07 -13.00
C GLY A 62 -10.83 13.12 -11.94
N ARG A 63 -11.06 13.37 -10.64
CA ARG A 63 -10.71 12.47 -9.54
C ARG A 63 -11.88 11.52 -9.33
N ALA A 64 -11.91 10.42 -10.07
CA ALA A 64 -13.09 9.60 -10.22
C ALA A 64 -12.93 8.20 -9.64
N ASN A 65 -13.98 7.78 -8.95
CA ASN A 65 -14.10 6.49 -8.29
C ASN A 65 -15.27 5.71 -8.89
N VAL A 66 -15.21 4.39 -8.88
CA VAL A 66 -16.31 3.53 -9.36
C VAL A 66 -16.65 2.50 -8.30
N PHE A 67 -17.93 2.37 -8.01
CA PHE A 67 -18.45 1.37 -7.07
C PHE A 67 -19.48 0.46 -7.75
N THR A 68 -19.48 -0.80 -7.38
CA THR A 68 -20.56 -1.73 -7.66
C THR A 68 -20.69 -2.76 -6.55
N ARG A 69 -21.90 -3.30 -6.34
CA ARG A 69 -22.16 -4.32 -5.31
C ARG A 69 -22.80 -5.56 -5.95
N LEU A 70 -22.17 -6.70 -5.74
CA LEU A 70 -22.74 -8.01 -6.04
C LEU A 70 -23.37 -8.59 -4.77
N LYS A 71 -24.68 -8.83 -4.82
CA LYS A 71 -25.42 -9.41 -3.69
C LYS A 71 -25.02 -10.85 -3.46
N GLY A 72 -24.77 -11.17 -2.20
CA GLY A 72 -24.49 -12.52 -1.73
C GLY A 72 -25.70 -13.30 -1.28
N ALA A 73 -25.48 -14.57 -0.94
CA ALA A 73 -26.53 -15.48 -0.48
C ALA A 73 -26.99 -15.16 0.95
N ASP A 74 -26.09 -14.66 1.82
CA ASP A 74 -26.36 -14.34 3.21
C ASP A 74 -25.97 -12.89 3.55
N PRO A 75 -26.93 -11.96 3.54
CA PRO A 75 -26.67 -10.56 3.86
C PRO A 75 -26.32 -10.32 5.34
N SER A 76 -26.52 -11.32 6.24
CA SER A 76 -26.19 -11.18 7.66
C SER A 76 -24.69 -11.30 7.95
N ARG A 77 -23.92 -11.87 7.02
CA ARG A 77 -22.46 -12.07 7.17
C ARG A 77 -21.64 -10.79 7.09
N GLY A 78 -22.23 -9.66 6.81
CA GLY A 78 -21.53 -8.42 6.51
C GLY A 78 -20.88 -8.47 5.10
N ALA A 79 -20.65 -7.33 4.50
CA ALA A 79 -20.06 -7.26 3.16
C ALA A 79 -18.52 -7.27 3.20
N LEU A 80 -17.91 -7.84 2.16
CA LEU A 80 -16.49 -7.70 1.88
C LEU A 80 -16.30 -6.65 0.80
N ILE A 81 -15.43 -5.65 1.05
CA ILE A 81 -15.00 -4.71 0.02
C ILE A 81 -13.66 -5.15 -0.56
N LEU A 82 -13.61 -5.23 -1.90
CA LEU A 82 -12.39 -5.33 -2.67
C LEU A 82 -12.09 -3.93 -3.22
N HIS A 83 -10.92 -3.40 -2.92
CA HIS A 83 -10.56 -2.07 -3.38
C HIS A 83 -9.23 -2.06 -4.14
N GLY A 84 -9.13 -1.14 -5.08
CA GLY A 84 -7.91 -0.90 -5.82
C GLY A 84 -7.90 0.49 -6.41
N HIS A 85 -6.72 1.14 -6.38
CA HIS A 85 -6.58 2.48 -6.94
C HIS A 85 -6.29 2.45 -8.44
N LEU A 86 -6.70 3.52 -9.12
CA LEU A 86 -6.57 3.70 -10.57
C LEU A 86 -5.41 4.61 -10.95
N ASP A 87 -4.99 5.48 -10.04
CA ASP A 87 -3.85 6.36 -10.25
C ASP A 87 -2.53 5.62 -10.10
N VAL A 88 -1.47 6.24 -10.56
CA VAL A 88 -0.10 5.70 -10.50
C VAL A 88 0.87 6.86 -10.29
N VAL A 89 2.05 6.59 -9.70
CA VAL A 89 3.12 7.59 -9.64
C VAL A 89 3.62 7.95 -11.05
N PRO A 90 4.15 9.17 -11.27
CA PRO A 90 4.71 9.58 -12.55
C PRO A 90 5.83 8.66 -13.05
N ALA A 91 5.96 8.54 -14.36
CA ALA A 91 7.04 7.81 -15.00
C ALA A 91 7.66 8.65 -16.12
N GLU A 92 9.01 8.76 -16.12
CA GLU A 92 9.75 9.42 -17.19
C GLU A 92 10.12 8.39 -18.26
N ALA A 93 9.47 8.47 -19.41
CA ALA A 93 9.57 7.44 -20.46
C ALA A 93 11.02 7.23 -20.98
N SER A 94 11.88 8.25 -20.89
CA SER A 94 13.30 8.13 -21.29
C SER A 94 14.12 7.18 -20.43
N ASP A 95 13.66 6.88 -19.22
CA ASP A 95 14.35 6.01 -18.28
C ASP A 95 13.96 4.53 -18.43
N TRP A 96 12.88 4.25 -19.19
CA TRP A 96 12.29 2.93 -19.33
C TRP A 96 12.77 2.19 -20.59
N SER A 97 12.97 0.88 -20.45
CA SER A 97 13.28 -0.03 -21.58
C SER A 97 12.08 -0.18 -22.53
N VAL A 98 10.86 -0.13 -21.99
CA VAL A 98 9.58 -0.20 -22.71
C VAL A 98 8.74 0.98 -22.25
N HIS A 99 8.03 1.66 -23.17
CA HIS A 99 7.23 2.84 -22.80
C HIS A 99 6.26 2.52 -21.66
N PRO A 100 6.28 3.30 -20.54
CA PRO A 100 5.57 2.97 -19.28
C PRO A 100 4.05 2.84 -19.41
N PHE A 101 3.43 3.43 -20.42
CA PHE A 101 1.99 3.33 -20.68
C PHE A 101 1.67 2.52 -21.96
N SER A 102 2.55 1.62 -22.40
CA SER A 102 2.29 0.77 -23.56
C SER A 102 1.41 -0.45 -23.25
N GLY A 103 1.47 -0.97 -22.01
CA GLY A 103 0.90 -2.27 -21.68
C GLY A 103 1.49 -3.38 -22.56
N ALA A 104 2.80 -3.31 -22.85
CA ALA A 104 3.46 -4.30 -23.68
C ALA A 104 3.43 -5.68 -23.04
N LEU A 105 3.39 -6.72 -23.87
CA LEU A 105 3.49 -8.10 -23.45
C LEU A 105 4.78 -8.66 -24.05
N GLU A 106 5.82 -8.76 -23.24
CA GLU A 106 7.16 -9.17 -23.65
C GLU A 106 7.78 -10.10 -22.63
N ASP A 107 8.48 -11.13 -23.09
CA ASP A 107 9.20 -12.12 -22.26
C ASP A 107 8.38 -12.75 -21.12
N GLY A 108 7.07 -12.91 -21.33
CA GLY A 108 6.16 -13.48 -20.33
C GLY A 108 5.71 -12.51 -19.23
N TYR A 109 5.96 -11.20 -19.41
CA TYR A 109 5.54 -10.15 -18.49
C TYR A 109 4.63 -9.13 -19.20
N VAL A 110 3.70 -8.57 -18.42
CA VAL A 110 3.02 -7.32 -18.76
C VAL A 110 3.83 -6.18 -18.19
N TRP A 111 4.27 -5.27 -19.05
CA TRP A 111 5.14 -4.14 -18.70
C TRP A 111 4.36 -2.84 -18.65
N GLY A 112 4.66 -2.03 -17.64
CA GLY A 112 4.20 -0.66 -17.55
C GLY A 112 4.03 -0.15 -16.13
N ARG A 113 3.92 1.14 -15.98
CA ARG A 113 3.61 1.80 -14.71
C ARG A 113 2.21 1.38 -14.24
N GLY A 114 2.12 0.93 -12.98
CA GLY A 114 0.91 0.34 -12.40
C GLY A 114 0.78 -1.17 -12.64
N ALA A 115 1.78 -1.83 -13.24
CA ALA A 115 1.71 -3.27 -13.50
C ALA A 115 1.66 -4.10 -12.21
N ILE A 116 2.18 -3.58 -11.08
CA ILE A 116 2.13 -4.19 -9.75
C ILE A 116 1.60 -3.25 -8.67
N ASP A 117 1.39 -1.96 -9.02
CA ASP A 117 0.93 -0.92 -8.10
C ASP A 117 -0.07 0.01 -8.83
N MET A 118 -1.41 -0.36 -8.84
CA MET A 118 -1.94 -1.69 -8.53
C MET A 118 -2.96 -2.14 -9.62
N LYS A 119 -2.67 -1.85 -10.90
CA LYS A 119 -3.57 -2.22 -12.02
C LYS A 119 -3.65 -3.73 -12.26
N ASP A 120 -2.71 -4.53 -11.74
CA ASP A 120 -2.80 -5.98 -11.66
C ASP A 120 -4.03 -6.41 -10.84
N MET A 121 -4.15 -5.93 -9.59
CA MET A 121 -5.31 -6.24 -8.75
C MET A 121 -6.61 -5.68 -9.34
N VAL A 122 -6.58 -4.45 -9.85
CA VAL A 122 -7.74 -3.86 -10.55
C VAL A 122 -8.21 -4.73 -11.70
N GLY A 123 -7.27 -5.23 -12.52
CA GLY A 123 -7.57 -6.16 -13.62
C GLY A 123 -8.14 -7.49 -13.13
N MET A 124 -7.57 -8.07 -12.07
CA MET A 124 -8.10 -9.29 -11.45
C MET A 124 -9.51 -9.08 -10.86
N MET A 125 -9.76 -7.95 -10.19
CA MET A 125 -11.08 -7.59 -9.67
C MET A 125 -12.13 -7.51 -10.79
N ILE A 126 -11.81 -6.84 -11.90
CA ILE A 126 -12.70 -6.74 -13.07
C ILE A 126 -12.96 -8.12 -13.65
N ALA A 127 -11.92 -8.92 -13.89
CA ALA A 127 -12.03 -10.26 -14.47
C ALA A 127 -12.95 -11.17 -13.64
N VAL A 128 -12.74 -11.20 -12.31
CA VAL A 128 -13.56 -12.01 -11.40
C VAL A 128 -14.99 -11.50 -11.32
N ALA A 129 -15.19 -10.19 -11.21
CA ALA A 129 -16.54 -9.60 -11.20
C ALA A 129 -17.32 -9.96 -12.48
N ARG A 130 -16.69 -9.79 -13.66
CA ARG A 130 -17.27 -10.16 -14.95
C ARG A 130 -17.59 -11.64 -15.03
N HIS A 131 -16.68 -12.51 -14.59
CA HIS A 131 -16.90 -13.96 -14.54
C HIS A 131 -18.09 -14.32 -13.66
N PHE A 132 -18.16 -13.79 -12.43
CA PHE A 132 -19.27 -14.09 -11.50
C PHE A 132 -20.64 -13.69 -12.08
N LYS A 133 -20.71 -12.53 -12.71
CA LYS A 133 -21.95 -12.05 -13.33
C LYS A 133 -22.38 -12.90 -14.51
N ARG A 134 -21.46 -13.22 -15.43
CA ARG A 134 -21.74 -14.06 -16.62
C ARG A 134 -22.17 -15.48 -16.24
N ALA A 135 -21.51 -16.06 -15.22
CA ALA A 135 -21.80 -17.41 -14.74
C ALA A 135 -23.02 -17.48 -13.79
N GLY A 136 -23.61 -16.34 -13.41
CA GLY A 136 -24.70 -16.29 -12.44
C GLY A 136 -24.27 -16.75 -11.04
N ILE A 137 -23.01 -16.57 -10.68
CA ILE A 137 -22.47 -16.97 -9.38
C ILE A 137 -22.97 -15.99 -8.31
N VAL A 138 -23.51 -16.57 -7.23
CA VAL A 138 -23.90 -15.82 -6.02
C VAL A 138 -22.88 -16.13 -4.93
N PRO A 139 -22.05 -15.14 -4.50
CA PRO A 139 -21.06 -15.36 -3.45
C PRO A 139 -21.73 -15.59 -2.09
N PRO A 140 -21.01 -16.12 -1.08
CA PRO A 140 -21.60 -16.36 0.25
C PRO A 140 -22.09 -15.10 0.95
N ARG A 141 -21.47 -13.95 0.71
CA ARG A 141 -21.78 -12.63 1.29
C ARG A 141 -21.75 -11.54 0.22
N ASP A 142 -22.27 -10.36 0.52
CA ASP A 142 -22.19 -9.22 -0.40
C ASP A 142 -20.72 -8.87 -0.70
N LEU A 143 -20.40 -8.67 -1.99
CA LEU A 143 -19.11 -8.16 -2.44
C LEU A 143 -19.29 -6.74 -2.96
N VAL A 144 -18.47 -5.82 -2.46
CA VAL A 144 -18.37 -4.45 -2.95
C VAL A 144 -17.06 -4.33 -3.72
N PHE A 145 -17.12 -3.92 -4.98
CA PHE A 145 -15.93 -3.61 -5.77
C PHE A 145 -15.79 -2.10 -5.84
N ALA A 146 -14.66 -1.59 -5.35
CA ALA A 146 -14.34 -0.18 -5.28
C ALA A 146 -13.05 0.11 -6.07
N PHE A 147 -13.14 0.93 -7.10
CA PHE A 147 -12.02 1.38 -7.90
C PHE A 147 -11.81 2.87 -7.58
N LEU A 148 -10.67 3.19 -6.98
CA LEU A 148 -10.45 4.42 -6.24
C LEU A 148 -9.46 5.34 -6.95
N SER A 149 -9.55 6.62 -6.67
CA SER A 149 -8.61 7.63 -7.14
C SER A 149 -7.71 8.11 -6.01
N ASP A 150 -6.56 8.75 -6.37
CA ASP A 150 -5.75 9.57 -5.49
C ASP A 150 -4.99 8.83 -4.38
N GLU A 151 -4.83 7.52 -4.44
CA GLU A 151 -4.10 6.76 -3.42
C GLU A 151 -2.66 7.25 -3.29
N GLU A 152 -1.96 7.38 -4.41
CA GLU A 152 -0.55 7.77 -4.54
C GLU A 152 -0.21 9.18 -3.97
N ALA A 153 -1.25 9.99 -3.72
CA ALA A 153 -1.12 11.28 -3.06
C ALA A 153 -1.84 11.35 -1.69
N GLY A 154 -2.21 10.19 -1.13
CA GLY A 154 -2.79 10.03 0.21
C GLY A 154 -4.31 10.04 0.24
N GLY A 155 -5.00 9.85 -0.88
CA GLY A 155 -6.43 9.56 -0.95
C GLY A 155 -7.37 10.73 -0.61
N LYS A 156 -6.87 11.96 -0.61
CA LYS A 156 -7.69 13.14 -0.28
C LYS A 156 -8.88 13.33 -1.22
N TYR A 157 -8.72 12.96 -2.48
CA TYR A 157 -9.74 12.99 -3.52
C TYR A 157 -10.23 11.60 -3.91
N GLY A 158 -9.94 10.61 -3.07
CA GLY A 158 -10.32 9.22 -3.20
C GLY A 158 -10.92 8.69 -1.92
N CYS A 159 -10.29 7.66 -1.34
CA CYS A 159 -10.82 6.92 -0.20
C CYS A 159 -11.11 7.79 1.02
N GLN A 160 -10.25 8.77 1.37
CA GLN A 160 -10.48 9.64 2.52
C GLN A 160 -11.77 10.45 2.34
N TRP A 161 -11.95 11.07 1.15
CA TRP A 161 -13.15 11.83 0.83
C TRP A 161 -14.41 10.96 0.85
N LEU A 162 -14.32 9.74 0.29
CA LEU A 162 -15.46 8.82 0.22
C LEU A 162 -15.92 8.37 1.61
N VAL A 163 -14.97 8.08 2.51
CA VAL A 163 -15.28 7.69 3.90
C VAL A 163 -15.96 8.83 4.66
N ASP A 164 -15.56 10.08 4.41
CA ASP A 164 -16.11 11.25 5.10
C ASP A 164 -17.45 11.71 4.50
N GLU A 165 -17.60 11.73 3.16
CA GLU A 165 -18.74 12.32 2.47
C GLU A 165 -19.77 11.31 1.96
N ARG A 166 -19.36 10.03 1.77
CA ARG A 166 -20.20 8.97 1.23
C ARG A 166 -20.14 7.69 2.09
N PRO A 167 -20.34 7.77 3.41
CA PRO A 167 -20.32 6.59 4.29
C PRO A 167 -21.39 5.55 3.93
N ASP A 168 -22.43 5.93 3.18
CA ASP A 168 -23.47 5.04 2.65
C ASP A 168 -22.90 3.92 1.75
N LEU A 169 -21.81 4.17 1.03
CA LEU A 169 -21.15 3.17 0.17
C LEU A 169 -20.58 1.99 0.97
N PHE A 170 -20.26 2.22 2.24
CA PHE A 170 -19.63 1.25 3.14
C PHE A 170 -20.63 0.60 4.11
N GLU A 171 -21.94 0.84 3.92
CA GLU A 171 -22.96 0.25 4.80
C GLU A 171 -22.90 -1.28 4.79
N GLY A 172 -22.76 -1.86 6.00
CA GLY A 172 -22.65 -3.30 6.21
C GLY A 172 -21.31 -3.91 5.83
N VAL A 173 -20.31 -3.14 5.39
CA VAL A 173 -18.95 -3.63 5.15
C VAL A 173 -18.26 -3.89 6.48
N THR A 174 -17.72 -5.09 6.65
CA THR A 174 -17.01 -5.51 7.88
C THR A 174 -15.54 -5.82 7.65
N GLU A 175 -15.19 -6.16 6.40
CA GLU A 175 -13.84 -6.53 6.03
C GLU A 175 -13.48 -5.97 4.65
N ALA A 176 -12.17 -5.73 4.45
CA ALA A 176 -11.62 -5.19 3.21
C ALA A 176 -10.41 -5.99 2.76
N ILE A 177 -10.27 -6.16 1.44
CA ILE A 177 -9.02 -6.60 0.82
C ILE A 177 -8.56 -5.57 -0.22
N GLY A 178 -7.27 -5.33 -0.24
CA GLY A 178 -6.62 -4.41 -1.18
C GLY A 178 -5.21 -4.86 -1.51
N GLU A 179 -4.39 -3.90 -1.85
CA GLU A 179 -3.03 -4.06 -2.34
C GLU A 179 -2.00 -4.56 -1.30
N VAL A 180 -0.79 -4.74 -1.77
CA VAL A 180 0.46 -4.98 -1.02
C VAL A 180 0.38 -6.16 -0.06
N GLY A 181 -0.12 -7.29 -0.55
CA GLY A 181 -0.15 -8.56 0.17
C GLY A 181 -0.53 -9.70 -0.77
N GLY A 182 -0.49 -10.94 -0.29
CA GLY A 182 -0.83 -12.11 -1.09
C GLY A 182 0.27 -12.62 -2.03
N PHE A 183 1.34 -11.87 -2.25
CA PHE A 183 2.48 -12.29 -3.08
C PHE A 183 3.46 -13.19 -2.32
N THR A 184 4.30 -13.94 -3.08
CA THR A 184 5.20 -14.93 -2.48
C THR A 184 6.57 -14.39 -2.12
N LEU A 185 7.06 -14.84 -0.95
CA LEU A 185 8.48 -14.90 -0.57
C LEU A 185 8.92 -16.38 -0.61
N THR A 186 9.85 -16.72 -1.48
CA THR A 186 10.44 -18.06 -1.52
C THR A 186 11.63 -18.14 -0.57
N VAL A 187 11.58 -19.08 0.37
CA VAL A 187 12.64 -19.30 1.37
C VAL A 187 13.19 -20.72 1.29
N PRO A 188 14.49 -20.95 1.59
CA PRO A 188 15.02 -22.30 1.69
C PRO A 188 14.42 -23.03 2.89
N ARG A 189 14.11 -24.32 2.74
CA ARG A 189 13.64 -25.16 3.84
C ARG A 189 14.82 -25.79 4.57
N ARG A 190 14.70 -25.90 5.88
CA ARG A 190 15.68 -26.56 6.74
C ARG A 190 15.96 -28.00 6.31
N GLU A 191 14.96 -28.71 5.80
CA GLU A 191 15.03 -30.10 5.35
C GLU A 191 15.43 -30.26 3.88
N GLY A 192 15.74 -29.17 3.21
CA GLY A 192 16.05 -29.09 1.78
C GLY A 192 14.86 -28.72 0.90
N GLY A 193 15.15 -28.15 -0.27
CA GLY A 193 14.15 -27.56 -1.15
C GLY A 193 13.76 -26.14 -0.72
N GLU A 194 12.62 -25.66 -1.23
CA GLU A 194 12.12 -24.31 -1.03
C GLU A 194 10.68 -24.34 -0.52
N ARG A 195 10.29 -23.28 0.18
CA ARG A 195 8.90 -23.01 0.61
C ARG A 195 8.47 -21.64 0.09
N ARG A 196 7.30 -21.57 -0.49
CA ARG A 196 6.64 -20.30 -0.80
C ARG A 196 5.81 -19.85 0.39
N LEU A 197 6.15 -18.69 0.93
CA LEU A 197 5.37 -17.99 1.95
C LEU A 197 4.54 -16.91 1.25
N TYR A 198 3.21 -17.02 1.35
CA TYR A 198 2.31 -15.96 0.87
C TYR A 198 2.10 -14.95 1.98
N LEU A 199 2.52 -13.72 1.74
CA LEU A 199 2.52 -12.64 2.71
C LEU A 199 1.14 -11.96 2.74
N ILE A 200 0.30 -12.29 3.71
CA ILE A 200 -0.97 -11.58 3.90
C ILE A 200 -0.69 -10.33 4.72
N GLN A 201 -0.92 -9.16 4.14
CA GLN A 201 -0.69 -7.92 4.89
C GLN A 201 -1.83 -7.73 5.90
N THR A 202 -1.45 -7.55 7.16
CA THR A 202 -2.35 -7.43 8.30
C THR A 202 -2.16 -6.15 9.08
N ALA A 203 -1.12 -5.39 8.76
CA ALA A 203 -0.79 -4.18 9.50
C ALA A 203 -0.10 -3.14 8.61
N GLU A 204 -0.27 -1.87 8.96
CA GLU A 204 0.46 -0.76 8.36
C GLU A 204 0.95 0.22 9.43
N LYS A 205 2.14 0.77 9.21
CA LYS A 205 2.62 1.90 10.02
C LYS A 205 1.78 3.14 9.73
N ALA A 206 1.62 4.02 10.72
CA ALA A 206 1.08 5.36 10.47
C ALA A 206 1.95 6.11 9.46
N MET A 207 1.35 6.88 8.58
CA MET A 207 2.02 7.80 7.67
C MET A 207 1.76 9.23 8.16
N LEU A 208 2.80 9.83 8.74
CA LEU A 208 2.71 11.12 9.41
C LEU A 208 3.78 12.05 8.84
N TRP A 209 3.36 13.17 8.25
CA TRP A 209 4.32 14.20 7.85
C TRP A 209 4.29 15.33 8.86
N MET A 210 5.43 15.59 9.45
CA MET A 210 5.61 16.57 10.53
C MET A 210 6.34 17.79 10.02
N ARG A 211 5.79 18.97 10.26
CA ARG A 211 6.51 20.23 10.11
C ARG A 211 7.13 20.64 11.44
N LEU A 212 8.43 20.88 11.42
CA LEU A 212 9.16 21.51 12.50
C LEU A 212 9.30 23.00 12.20
N THR A 213 9.03 23.86 13.18
CA THR A 213 9.13 25.32 13.02
C THR A 213 9.81 25.95 14.22
N ALA A 214 10.86 26.74 13.96
CA ALA A 214 11.40 27.68 14.94
C ALA A 214 11.04 29.10 14.54
N ARG A 215 10.66 29.92 15.54
CA ARG A 215 10.33 31.34 15.40
C ARG A 215 11.18 32.16 16.34
N GLY A 216 11.72 33.28 15.82
CA GLY A 216 12.59 34.14 16.60
C GLY A 216 12.69 35.53 15.99
N ARG A 217 13.62 36.30 16.50
CA ARG A 217 13.83 37.68 16.03
C ARG A 217 14.75 37.70 14.81
N ALA A 218 14.29 38.31 13.72
CA ALA A 218 15.14 38.58 12.56
C ALA A 218 16.24 39.59 12.89
N GLY A 219 17.39 39.45 12.27
CA GLY A 219 18.51 40.31 12.56
C GLY A 219 19.60 40.33 11.49
N HIS A 220 20.58 41.19 11.69
CA HIS A 220 21.77 41.28 10.83
C HIS A 220 22.79 40.22 11.25
N GLY A 221 23.29 39.40 10.29
CA GLY A 221 24.20 38.31 10.55
C GLY A 221 25.59 38.71 11.13
N MET A 222 25.91 40.02 11.19
CA MET A 222 27.13 40.51 11.84
C MET A 222 27.00 40.59 13.39
N LEU A 223 25.79 40.51 13.93
CA LEU A 223 25.55 40.62 15.38
C LEU A 223 25.60 39.22 16.03
N ILE A 224 25.87 39.20 17.34
CA ILE A 224 25.77 37.98 18.14
C ILE A 224 24.28 37.69 18.40
N HIS A 225 23.85 36.48 18.07
CA HIS A 225 22.52 36.00 18.30
C HIS A 225 22.56 34.67 19.04
N ASP A 226 21.88 34.60 20.18
CA ASP A 226 21.76 33.38 20.99
C ASP A 226 20.48 32.57 20.61
N ASP A 227 19.57 33.22 19.83
CA ASP A 227 18.24 32.72 19.45
C ASP A 227 18.09 32.51 17.92
N ASN A 228 19.15 32.01 17.25
CA ASN A 228 19.14 31.83 15.82
C ASN A 228 18.23 30.64 15.41
N VAL A 229 17.09 30.94 14.80
CA VAL A 229 16.09 29.95 14.37
C VAL A 229 16.61 28.96 13.33
N VAL A 230 17.59 29.34 12.50
CA VAL A 230 18.22 28.44 11.53
C VAL A 230 18.99 27.35 12.25
N THR A 231 19.77 27.75 13.27
CA THR A 231 20.50 26.80 14.11
C THR A 231 19.55 25.87 14.86
N ALA A 232 18.50 26.42 15.49
CA ALA A 232 17.53 25.62 16.24
C ALA A 232 16.88 24.53 15.40
N VAL A 233 16.35 24.86 14.19
CA VAL A 233 15.73 23.88 13.32
C VAL A 233 16.76 22.88 12.76
N ALA A 234 17.95 23.34 12.38
CA ALA A 234 19.00 22.45 11.88
C ALA A 234 19.45 21.42 12.93
N GLU A 235 19.62 21.84 14.19
CA GLU A 235 19.96 20.95 15.30
C GLU A 235 18.84 19.94 15.60
N ALA A 236 17.59 20.38 15.70
CA ALA A 236 16.44 19.53 15.92
C ALA A 236 16.33 18.47 14.78
N THR A 237 16.43 18.92 13.53
CA THR A 237 16.39 18.06 12.34
C THR A 237 17.52 17.04 12.37
N ALA A 238 18.77 17.47 12.69
CA ALA A 238 19.90 16.57 12.73
C ALA A 238 19.83 15.56 13.88
N LYS A 239 19.33 15.98 15.06
CA LYS A 239 19.12 15.07 16.20
C LYS A 239 18.07 14.00 15.83
N LEU A 240 16.94 14.43 15.28
CA LEU A 240 15.86 13.53 14.91
C LEU A 240 16.26 12.55 13.80
N GLY A 241 16.91 13.04 12.74
CA GLY A 241 17.36 12.20 11.63
C GLY A 241 18.49 11.22 11.96
N ARG A 242 19.18 11.38 13.11
CA ARG A 242 20.18 10.43 13.62
C ARG A 242 19.66 9.55 14.74
N HIS A 243 18.47 9.88 15.25
CA HIS A 243 17.89 9.11 16.33
C HIS A 243 17.46 7.73 15.83
N GLN A 244 17.75 6.70 16.62
CA GLN A 244 17.29 5.35 16.38
C GLN A 244 16.22 5.00 17.42
N PHE A 245 14.97 4.98 16.97
CA PHE A 245 13.88 4.53 17.81
C PHE A 245 14.07 3.05 18.22
N PRO A 246 13.55 2.64 19.38
CA PRO A 246 13.72 1.26 19.84
C PRO A 246 13.05 0.26 18.88
N ILE A 247 13.62 -0.95 18.80
CA ILE A 247 12.96 -2.08 18.16
C ILE A 247 11.73 -2.45 18.98
N VAL A 248 10.60 -2.61 18.30
CA VAL A 248 9.32 -3.04 18.88
C VAL A 248 8.74 -4.15 18.02
N MET A 249 8.52 -5.29 18.65
CA MET A 249 7.87 -6.43 17.99
C MET A 249 6.36 -6.25 18.05
N THR A 250 5.75 -6.09 16.89
CA THR A 250 4.30 -6.15 16.73
C THR A 250 3.89 -7.61 16.45
N ASP A 251 2.63 -7.93 16.66
CA ASP A 251 2.14 -9.31 16.50
C ASP A 251 2.37 -9.81 15.06
N SER A 252 2.13 -9.00 14.05
CA SER A 252 2.36 -9.36 12.64
C SER A 252 3.83 -9.66 12.35
N VAL A 253 4.76 -8.85 12.87
CA VAL A 253 6.20 -9.03 12.64
C VAL A 253 6.74 -10.24 13.41
N GLU A 254 6.31 -10.45 14.65
CA GLU A 254 6.71 -11.60 15.46
C GLU A 254 6.29 -12.91 14.77
N GLN A 255 5.03 -13.02 14.35
CA GLN A 255 4.51 -14.21 13.67
C GLN A 255 5.21 -14.44 12.33
N PHE A 256 5.52 -13.37 11.56
CA PHE A 256 6.31 -13.50 10.33
C PHE A 256 7.70 -14.09 10.60
N LEU A 257 8.46 -13.50 11.54
CA LEU A 257 9.81 -13.96 11.86
C LEU A 257 9.81 -15.38 12.41
N GLN A 258 8.81 -15.74 13.21
CA GLN A 258 8.64 -17.11 13.71
C GLN A 258 8.40 -18.09 12.56
N ALA A 259 7.50 -17.77 11.62
CA ALA A 259 7.20 -18.62 10.47
C ALA A 259 8.44 -18.84 9.59
N VAL A 260 9.22 -17.76 9.34
CA VAL A 260 10.48 -17.86 8.60
C VAL A 260 11.50 -18.73 9.35
N ALA A 261 11.63 -18.55 10.67
CA ALA A 261 12.53 -19.35 11.50
C ALA A 261 12.19 -20.84 11.47
N GLU A 262 10.91 -21.19 11.55
CA GLU A 262 10.41 -22.56 11.47
C GLU A 262 10.77 -23.23 10.14
N GLU A 263 10.57 -22.54 9.02
CA GLU A 263 10.84 -23.07 7.68
C GLU A 263 12.34 -23.16 7.37
N THR A 264 13.10 -22.12 7.71
CA THR A 264 14.51 -21.99 7.30
C THR A 264 15.49 -22.56 8.31
N GLY A 265 15.10 -22.63 9.58
CA GLY A 265 16.00 -22.87 10.72
C GLY A 265 16.85 -21.64 11.09
N TYR A 266 16.59 -20.46 10.49
CA TYR A 266 17.25 -19.22 10.89
C TYR A 266 16.78 -18.80 12.29
N THR A 267 17.64 -18.08 13.00
CA THR A 267 17.30 -17.51 14.31
C THR A 267 17.36 -16.00 14.25
N PHE A 268 16.31 -15.35 14.75
CA PHE A 268 16.24 -13.90 14.87
C PHE A 268 16.32 -13.53 16.36
N ASP A 269 17.46 -12.98 16.79
CA ASP A 269 17.60 -12.48 18.15
C ASP A 269 17.00 -11.08 18.26
N VAL A 270 15.83 -10.98 18.86
CA VAL A 270 15.09 -9.72 19.06
C VAL A 270 15.84 -8.69 19.91
N ASN A 271 16.84 -9.12 20.68
CA ASN A 271 17.70 -8.23 21.46
C ASN A 271 18.99 -7.84 20.71
N SER A 272 19.19 -8.38 19.51
CA SER A 272 20.37 -8.03 18.70
C SER A 272 20.22 -6.62 18.13
N PRO A 273 21.27 -5.79 18.24
CA PRO A 273 21.29 -4.49 17.58
C PRO A 273 21.31 -4.60 16.04
N ASP A 274 21.63 -5.77 15.48
CA ASP A 274 21.65 -6.07 14.04
C ASP A 274 20.47 -6.93 13.58
N LEU A 275 19.34 -6.92 14.30
CA LEU A 275 18.15 -7.66 13.90
C LEU A 275 17.65 -7.25 12.50
N GLU A 276 17.64 -5.94 12.20
CA GLU A 276 17.27 -5.41 10.88
C GLU A 276 18.17 -5.95 9.78
N GLY A 277 19.48 -5.99 10.01
CA GLY A 277 20.44 -6.59 9.08
C GLY A 277 20.24 -8.09 8.90
N ALA A 278 19.87 -8.81 9.96
CA ALA A 278 19.57 -10.23 9.89
C ALA A 278 18.29 -10.50 9.07
N VAL A 279 17.25 -9.70 9.26
CA VAL A 279 16.00 -9.80 8.51
C VAL A 279 16.21 -9.39 7.04
N ALA A 280 16.99 -8.35 6.78
CA ALA A 280 17.29 -7.89 5.41
C ALA A 280 18.00 -8.95 4.55
N LYS A 281 18.68 -9.93 5.16
CA LYS A 281 19.29 -11.08 4.45
C LYS A 281 18.28 -12.01 3.78
N LEU A 282 17.00 -11.88 4.09
CA LEU A 282 15.91 -12.57 3.39
C LEU A 282 15.62 -11.99 1.98
N GLY A 283 16.47 -11.11 1.48
CA GLY A 283 16.34 -10.50 0.16
C GLY A 283 15.48 -9.22 0.16
N SER A 284 14.82 -8.93 -0.97
CA SER A 284 14.05 -7.67 -1.14
C SER A 284 12.90 -7.56 -0.14
N ILE A 285 12.16 -8.62 0.05
CA ILE A 285 11.05 -8.67 1.02
C ILE A 285 11.58 -8.52 2.46
N GLY A 286 12.74 -9.13 2.77
CA GLY A 286 13.38 -8.95 4.06
C GLY A 286 13.71 -7.47 4.35
N ARG A 287 14.11 -6.70 3.34
CA ARG A 287 14.32 -5.25 3.50
C ARG A 287 13.04 -4.50 3.82
N LEU A 288 11.91 -4.88 3.19
CA LEU A 288 10.59 -4.30 3.53
C LEU A 288 10.21 -4.59 4.98
N VAL A 289 10.36 -5.85 5.42
CA VAL A 289 10.05 -6.25 6.80
C VAL A 289 11.00 -5.59 7.81
N ALA A 290 12.29 -5.45 7.50
CA ALA A 290 13.23 -4.76 8.38
C ALA A 290 12.81 -3.31 8.70
N ALA A 291 12.16 -2.63 7.75
CA ALA A 291 11.62 -1.29 7.96
C ALA A 291 10.43 -1.24 8.95
N THR A 292 9.87 -2.38 9.33
CA THR A 292 8.73 -2.46 10.27
C THR A 292 9.13 -2.80 11.71
N LEU A 293 10.43 -2.90 11.99
CA LEU A 293 10.93 -3.24 13.32
C LEU A 293 10.96 -2.06 14.30
N ARG A 294 10.87 -0.83 13.82
CA ARG A 294 10.91 0.40 14.65
C ARG A 294 10.15 1.55 14.00
N ASP A 295 9.84 2.55 14.80
CA ASP A 295 9.39 3.85 14.30
C ASP A 295 10.52 4.52 13.50
N THR A 296 10.18 5.38 12.54
CA THR A 296 11.17 6.15 11.76
C THR A 296 10.77 7.62 11.66
N ALA A 297 11.76 8.51 11.62
CA ALA A 297 11.58 9.93 11.38
C ALA A 297 12.70 10.42 10.44
N ASN A 298 12.37 10.58 9.17
CA ASN A 298 13.32 10.93 8.12
C ASN A 298 13.12 12.38 7.67
N PRO A 299 14.05 13.31 7.96
CA PRO A 299 13.96 14.66 7.41
C PRO A 299 14.03 14.66 5.90
N THR A 300 13.05 15.30 5.25
CA THR A 300 12.93 15.35 3.80
C THR A 300 13.10 16.75 3.22
N MET A 301 12.77 17.80 4.00
CA MET A 301 12.91 19.18 3.57
C MET A 301 13.47 20.06 4.69
N LEU A 302 14.29 21.06 4.30
CA LEU A 302 14.80 22.10 5.20
C LEU A 302 14.76 23.45 4.47
N LYS A 303 14.08 24.44 5.07
CA LYS A 303 13.91 25.77 4.48
C LYS A 303 14.20 26.85 5.52
N ALA A 304 15.22 27.71 5.25
CA ALA A 304 15.57 28.82 6.10
C ALA A 304 16.26 29.93 5.33
N GLY A 305 15.93 31.18 5.69
CA GLY A 305 16.58 32.37 5.15
C GLY A 305 16.24 32.69 3.70
N TYR A 306 16.57 33.91 3.29
CA TYR A 306 16.34 34.43 1.94
C TYR A 306 17.49 35.36 1.47
N LYS A 307 18.42 35.70 2.36
CA LYS A 307 19.56 36.57 2.06
C LYS A 307 20.73 36.24 2.99
N ALA A 308 21.94 36.17 2.44
CA ALA A 308 23.14 35.68 3.13
C ALA A 308 23.53 36.44 4.41
N ASN A 309 23.20 37.73 4.52
CA ASN A 309 23.54 38.55 5.69
C ASN A 309 22.35 38.86 6.62
N VAL A 310 21.22 38.11 6.49
CA VAL A 310 20.02 38.27 7.30
C VAL A 310 19.69 36.98 8.02
N ILE A 311 19.56 37.03 9.34
CA ILE A 311 18.99 35.97 10.14
C ILE A 311 17.46 36.05 9.99
N PRO A 312 16.77 35.00 9.49
CA PRO A 312 15.34 35.03 9.29
C PRO A 312 14.57 34.94 10.60
N ALA A 313 13.31 35.37 10.61
CA ALA A 313 12.41 35.20 11.78
C ALA A 313 11.81 33.80 11.88
N THR A 314 11.91 32.98 10.83
CA THR A 314 11.32 31.63 10.80
C THR A 314 12.25 30.71 10.02
N ALA A 315 12.37 29.48 10.52
CA ALA A 315 12.98 28.34 9.81
C ALA A 315 12.07 27.12 9.96
N GLU A 316 12.05 26.28 8.93
CA GLU A 316 11.14 25.13 8.88
C GLU A 316 11.87 23.89 8.33
N ALA A 317 11.44 22.71 8.81
CA ALA A 317 11.80 21.43 8.22
C ALA A 317 10.55 20.55 8.07
N VAL A 318 10.58 19.60 7.13
CA VAL A 318 9.57 18.54 7.03
C VAL A 318 10.24 17.21 7.29
N VAL A 319 9.56 16.36 8.05
CA VAL A 319 10.02 15.04 8.45
C VAL A 319 8.93 14.02 8.09
N ASP A 320 9.28 13.01 7.31
CA ASP A 320 8.45 11.83 7.07
C ASP A 320 8.60 10.88 8.26
N CYS A 321 7.51 10.68 8.99
CA CYS A 321 7.44 9.81 10.16
C CYS A 321 6.60 8.59 9.85
N ARG A 322 7.10 7.39 10.18
CA ARG A 322 6.38 6.12 10.05
C ARG A 322 6.33 5.44 11.40
N VAL A 323 5.13 5.32 11.98
CA VAL A 323 4.94 4.94 13.37
C VAL A 323 4.18 3.61 13.46
N LEU A 324 4.70 2.69 14.26
CA LEU A 324 4.13 1.37 14.48
C LEU A 324 2.75 1.44 15.16
N PRO A 325 1.87 0.46 14.94
CA PRO A 325 0.60 0.37 15.63
C PRO A 325 0.72 0.51 17.15
N GLY A 326 -0.15 1.33 17.74
CA GLY A 326 -0.19 1.59 19.19
C GLY A 326 0.94 2.46 19.75
N ARG A 327 1.87 2.95 18.90
CA ARG A 327 3.07 3.66 19.35
C ARG A 327 2.98 5.19 19.31
N LEU A 328 1.95 5.77 18.69
CA LEU A 328 1.88 7.20 18.37
C LEU A 328 2.18 8.09 19.60
N ALA A 329 1.50 7.87 20.74
CA ALA A 329 1.71 8.69 21.93
C ALA A 329 3.12 8.56 22.54
N ALA A 330 3.79 7.41 22.38
CA ALA A 330 5.17 7.22 22.82
C ALA A 330 6.13 7.93 21.86
N PHE A 331 5.92 7.77 20.56
CA PHE A 331 6.68 8.44 19.51
C PHE A 331 6.64 9.96 19.64
N GLU A 332 5.46 10.54 19.86
CA GLU A 332 5.29 11.99 20.02
C GLU A 332 6.08 12.54 21.22
N ARG A 333 6.02 11.85 22.37
CA ARG A 333 6.80 12.26 23.56
C ARG A 333 8.31 12.22 23.27
N GLU A 334 8.79 11.17 22.62
CA GLU A 334 10.20 11.01 22.28
C GLU A 334 10.67 12.08 21.28
N VAL A 335 9.83 12.39 20.28
CA VAL A 335 10.09 13.49 19.34
C VAL A 335 10.16 14.84 20.07
N ASP A 336 9.21 15.14 20.97
CA ASP A 336 9.18 16.40 21.72
C ASP A 336 10.44 16.57 22.60
N GLU A 337 10.92 15.48 23.20
CA GLU A 337 12.20 15.48 23.96
C GLU A 337 13.42 15.74 23.05
N ILE A 338 13.44 15.17 21.85
CA ILE A 338 14.55 15.31 20.89
C ILE A 338 14.64 16.72 20.32
N ILE A 339 13.49 17.28 19.87
CA ILE A 339 13.47 18.60 19.22
C ILE A 339 13.67 19.75 20.21
N GLY A 340 13.27 19.55 21.48
CA GLY A 340 13.39 20.54 22.55
C GLY A 340 12.40 21.70 22.45
N PRO A 341 12.46 22.65 23.39
CA PRO A 341 11.43 23.69 23.56
C PRO A 341 11.48 24.82 22.53
N ASP A 342 12.57 24.98 21.78
CA ASP A 342 12.77 26.08 20.83
C ASP A 342 12.17 25.78 19.44
N VAL A 343 11.71 24.55 19.24
CA VAL A 343 11.11 24.08 17.99
C VAL A 343 9.72 23.52 18.25
N SER A 344 8.73 24.04 17.56
CA SER A 344 7.37 23.49 17.57
C SER A 344 7.19 22.48 16.44
N ARG A 345 6.28 21.52 16.64
CA ARG A 345 5.86 20.58 15.60
C ARG A 345 4.36 20.65 15.34
N GLU A 346 3.98 20.36 14.10
CA GLU A 346 2.60 20.13 13.69
C GLU A 346 2.52 19.01 12.67
N TRP A 347 1.44 18.24 12.68
CA TRP A 347 1.16 17.26 11.62
C TRP A 347 0.59 17.96 10.39
N ILE A 348 1.17 17.73 9.20
CA ILE A 348 0.67 18.18 7.91
C ILE A 348 0.01 17.04 7.12
N VAL A 349 0.33 15.79 7.48
CA VAL A 349 -0.40 14.57 7.11
C VAL A 349 -0.49 13.72 8.37
N ASP A 350 -1.65 13.14 8.61
CA ASP A 350 -1.94 12.30 9.79
C ASP A 350 -2.84 11.14 9.35
N LEU A 351 -2.21 10.07 8.84
CA LEU A 351 -2.90 8.84 8.49
C LEU A 351 -2.54 7.76 9.52
N PRO A 352 -3.55 7.16 10.18
CA PRO A 352 -3.33 6.26 11.30
C PRO A 352 -2.63 4.95 10.89
N SER A 353 -1.99 4.31 11.85
CA SER A 353 -1.61 2.90 11.75
C SER A 353 -2.81 2.02 12.04
N TYR A 354 -2.77 0.79 11.53
CA TYR A 354 -3.67 -0.27 12.00
C TYR A 354 -2.93 -1.61 12.08
N GLU A 355 -3.48 -2.53 12.86
CA GLU A 355 -3.09 -3.94 12.90
C GLU A 355 -4.35 -4.78 13.10
N THR A 356 -4.55 -5.74 12.22
CA THR A 356 -5.64 -6.70 12.22
C THR A 356 -5.11 -8.07 12.64
N GLY A 357 -5.86 -8.82 13.45
CA GLY A 357 -5.46 -10.17 13.85
C GLY A 357 -5.32 -11.11 12.64
N PHE A 358 -4.32 -11.99 12.69
CA PHE A 358 -4.11 -13.02 11.67
C PHE A 358 -4.96 -14.26 11.99
N ASP A 359 -6.29 -14.08 11.96
CA ASP A 359 -7.31 -15.06 12.33
C ASP A 359 -8.66 -14.77 11.66
N GLY A 360 -9.59 -15.72 11.77
CA GLY A 360 -10.99 -15.56 11.36
C GLY A 360 -11.31 -16.18 10.00
N GLU A 361 -12.62 -16.24 9.72
CA GLU A 361 -13.17 -16.96 8.56
C GLU A 361 -12.63 -16.42 7.22
N LEU A 362 -12.40 -15.10 7.11
CA LEU A 362 -11.85 -14.50 5.89
C LEU A 362 -10.43 -14.98 5.61
N LEU A 363 -9.59 -15.04 6.66
CA LEU A 363 -8.23 -15.54 6.53
C LEU A 363 -8.21 -17.04 6.23
N ASP A 364 -9.10 -17.82 6.84
CA ASP A 364 -9.25 -19.24 6.54
C ASP A 364 -9.61 -19.47 5.07
N ALA A 365 -10.49 -18.64 4.52
CA ALA A 365 -10.85 -18.68 3.10
C ALA A 365 -9.68 -18.29 2.19
N MET A 366 -8.89 -17.24 2.53
CA MET A 366 -7.67 -16.88 1.81
C MET A 366 -6.66 -18.05 1.81
N ASN A 367 -6.40 -18.62 2.97
CA ASN A 367 -5.50 -19.76 3.13
C ASN A 367 -5.99 -20.98 2.34
N GLY A 368 -7.28 -21.30 2.43
CA GLY A 368 -7.89 -22.39 1.67
C GLY A 368 -7.75 -22.23 0.16
N ALA A 369 -7.96 -21.00 -0.36
CA ALA A 369 -7.83 -20.70 -1.79
C ALA A 369 -6.38 -20.82 -2.28
N ILE A 370 -5.41 -20.35 -1.48
CA ILE A 370 -3.98 -20.49 -1.79
C ILE A 370 -3.59 -21.97 -1.79
N LEU A 371 -3.91 -22.72 -0.75
CA LEU A 371 -3.53 -24.14 -0.62
C LEU A 371 -4.19 -25.02 -1.67
N ALA A 372 -5.37 -24.66 -2.17
CA ALA A 372 -6.00 -25.35 -3.29
C ALA A 372 -5.21 -25.20 -4.60
N ALA A 373 -4.54 -24.07 -4.81
CA ALA A 373 -3.75 -23.77 -6.01
C ALA A 373 -2.25 -24.09 -5.83
N ASP A 374 -1.73 -24.03 -4.61
CA ASP A 374 -0.34 -24.27 -4.22
C ASP A 374 -0.28 -25.05 -2.90
N PRO A 375 -0.44 -26.41 -2.92
CA PRO A 375 -0.58 -27.23 -1.72
C PRO A 375 0.64 -27.22 -0.78
N GLU A 376 1.82 -26.84 -1.27
CA GLU A 376 3.04 -26.75 -0.48
C GLU A 376 3.31 -25.35 0.07
N ALA A 377 2.42 -24.40 -0.16
CA ALA A 377 2.55 -23.04 0.32
C ALA A 377 2.27 -22.93 1.83
N ARG A 378 2.60 -21.78 2.38
CA ARG A 378 2.19 -21.34 3.73
C ARG A 378 1.80 -19.88 3.67
N THR A 379 0.71 -19.50 4.32
CA THR A 379 0.37 -18.09 4.54
C THR A 379 1.01 -17.58 5.83
N VAL A 380 1.48 -16.34 5.79
CA VAL A 380 2.10 -15.67 6.94
C VAL A 380 1.66 -14.21 6.99
N PRO A 381 1.44 -13.63 8.18
CA PRO A 381 1.16 -12.21 8.28
C PRO A 381 2.39 -11.39 7.95
N TYR A 382 2.19 -10.17 7.48
CA TYR A 382 3.27 -9.20 7.42
C TYR A 382 2.75 -7.77 7.58
N MET A 383 3.64 -6.84 7.95
CA MET A 383 3.33 -5.43 8.08
C MET A 383 3.94 -4.65 6.93
N LEU A 384 3.19 -3.70 6.39
CA LEU A 384 3.69 -2.70 5.45
C LEU A 384 4.23 -1.47 6.20
N ALA A 385 5.41 -1.00 5.83
CA ALA A 385 5.96 0.26 6.34
C ALA A 385 5.38 1.51 5.63
N GLY A 386 4.72 1.30 4.49
CA GLY A 386 3.99 2.29 3.70
C GLY A 386 2.57 2.55 4.21
N GLY A 387 1.73 3.01 3.31
CA GLY A 387 0.30 3.20 3.56
C GLY A 387 -0.49 2.89 2.31
N THR A 388 -1.73 2.50 2.48
CA THR A 388 -2.70 2.21 1.42
C THR A 388 -4.05 2.86 1.75
N ASP A 389 -5.02 2.77 0.86
CA ASP A 389 -6.41 3.18 1.10
C ASP A 389 -7.05 2.47 2.30
N ALA A 390 -6.52 1.32 2.72
CA ALA A 390 -6.99 0.58 3.90
C ALA A 390 -7.00 1.42 5.19
N LYS A 391 -6.12 2.43 5.31
CA LYS A 391 -6.12 3.38 6.44
C LYS A 391 -7.44 4.13 6.59
N ALA A 392 -8.07 4.48 5.47
CA ALA A 392 -9.37 5.16 5.49
C ALA A 392 -10.48 4.20 5.95
N PHE A 393 -10.49 2.96 5.46
CA PHE A 393 -11.46 1.94 5.87
C PHE A 393 -11.30 1.54 7.33
N ALA A 394 -10.07 1.46 7.85
CA ALA A 394 -9.80 1.17 9.25
C ALA A 394 -10.43 2.22 10.19
N ARG A 395 -10.61 3.48 9.76
CA ARG A 395 -11.34 4.53 10.53
C ARG A 395 -12.81 4.19 10.73
N LEU A 396 -13.39 3.39 9.85
CA LEU A 396 -14.77 2.88 9.97
C LEU A 396 -14.87 1.61 10.81
N GLY A 397 -13.76 1.09 11.35
CA GLY A 397 -13.71 -0.17 12.07
C GLY A 397 -13.74 -1.41 11.18
N ILE A 398 -13.50 -1.25 9.87
CA ILE A 398 -13.42 -2.34 8.91
C ILE A 398 -12.07 -3.05 9.10
N ARG A 399 -12.08 -4.40 9.17
CA ARG A 399 -10.85 -5.20 9.20
C ARG A 399 -10.21 -5.24 7.82
N CYS A 400 -8.98 -4.75 7.70
CA CYS A 400 -8.30 -4.60 6.42
C CYS A 400 -7.15 -5.59 6.27
N PHE A 401 -7.03 -6.15 5.05
CA PHE A 401 -5.96 -7.05 4.65
C PHE A 401 -5.44 -6.67 3.26
N GLY A 402 -4.14 -6.82 3.03
CA GLY A 402 -3.58 -6.81 1.68
C GLY A 402 -3.59 -8.23 1.11
N PHE A 403 -4.25 -8.42 -0.03
CA PHE A 403 -4.41 -9.73 -0.65
C PHE A 403 -4.48 -9.66 -2.17
N VAL A 404 -3.33 -9.56 -2.81
CA VAL A 404 -3.11 -9.69 -4.26
C VAL A 404 -2.31 -10.97 -4.48
N PRO A 405 -2.96 -12.14 -4.65
CA PRO A 405 -2.27 -13.43 -4.62
C PRO A 405 -1.42 -13.67 -5.87
N LEU A 406 -0.15 -13.30 -5.81
CA LEU A 406 0.82 -13.46 -6.90
C LEU A 406 1.85 -14.53 -6.56
N ARG A 407 1.96 -15.57 -7.39
CA ARG A 407 3.05 -16.54 -7.33
C ARG A 407 4.23 -16.04 -8.15
N LEU A 408 5.18 -15.40 -7.47
CA LEU A 408 6.30 -14.71 -8.10
C LEU A 408 7.49 -15.65 -8.34
N PRO A 409 8.28 -15.42 -9.41
CA PRO A 409 9.60 -16.04 -9.57
C PRO A 409 10.51 -15.68 -8.39
N PRO A 410 11.29 -16.63 -7.83
CA PRO A 410 12.10 -16.39 -6.64
C PRO A 410 13.26 -15.39 -6.86
N ASP A 411 13.67 -15.19 -8.10
CA ASP A 411 14.74 -14.29 -8.53
C ASP A 411 14.23 -12.89 -8.92
N LEU A 412 12.93 -12.65 -8.94
CA LEU A 412 12.35 -11.34 -9.20
C LEU A 412 12.51 -10.43 -7.95
N ASP A 413 13.26 -9.34 -8.09
CA ASP A 413 13.31 -8.29 -7.05
C ASP A 413 12.01 -7.47 -7.08
N PHE A 414 10.92 -8.11 -6.63
CA PHE A 414 9.56 -7.57 -6.70
C PHE A 414 9.44 -6.23 -5.95
N ALA A 415 10.08 -6.14 -4.78
CA ALA A 415 10.04 -4.91 -3.97
C ALA A 415 10.70 -3.71 -4.66
N ALA A 416 11.67 -3.93 -5.54
CA ALA A 416 12.34 -2.87 -6.29
C ALA A 416 11.50 -2.35 -7.46
N LEU A 417 10.42 -3.05 -7.85
CA LEU A 417 9.55 -2.64 -8.93
C LEU A 417 8.50 -1.60 -8.49
N PHE A 418 8.13 -1.57 -7.20
CA PHE A 418 7.22 -0.54 -6.67
C PHE A 418 7.82 0.84 -6.88
N HIS A 419 7.12 1.71 -7.61
CA HIS A 419 7.57 3.05 -8.04
C HIS A 419 8.88 3.02 -8.87
N GLY A 420 9.38 1.83 -9.21
CA GLY A 420 10.61 1.63 -9.96
C GLY A 420 10.48 1.89 -11.45
N VAL A 421 11.62 1.83 -12.15
CA VAL A 421 11.69 1.79 -13.62
C VAL A 421 11.50 0.34 -14.08
N ASP A 422 10.92 0.14 -15.25
CA ASP A 422 10.68 -1.19 -15.83
C ASP A 422 9.77 -2.08 -14.97
N GLU A 423 8.79 -1.45 -14.32
CA GLU A 423 7.74 -2.14 -13.58
C GLU A 423 7.00 -3.12 -14.47
N ARG A 424 6.82 -4.34 -13.98
CA ARG A 424 6.21 -5.43 -14.74
C ARG A 424 5.69 -6.54 -13.85
N VAL A 425 4.66 -7.24 -14.31
CA VAL A 425 4.08 -8.39 -13.63
C VAL A 425 4.15 -9.64 -14.50
N PRO A 426 4.52 -10.83 -13.96
CA PRO A 426 4.50 -12.08 -14.72
C PRO A 426 3.07 -12.44 -15.12
N VAL A 427 2.88 -12.89 -16.37
CA VAL A 427 1.57 -13.33 -16.90
C VAL A 427 1.02 -14.51 -16.09
N ASP A 428 1.85 -15.50 -15.81
CA ASP A 428 1.45 -16.68 -15.05
C ASP A 428 1.10 -16.35 -13.57
N ALA A 429 1.70 -15.30 -13.01
CA ALA A 429 1.32 -14.80 -11.69
C ALA A 429 -0.05 -14.11 -11.72
N LEU A 430 -0.36 -13.32 -12.76
CA LEU A 430 -1.69 -12.73 -12.95
C LEU A 430 -2.79 -13.80 -13.13
N GLU A 431 -2.54 -14.79 -13.98
CA GLU A 431 -3.49 -15.89 -14.20
C GLU A 431 -3.71 -16.70 -12.93
N PHE A 432 -2.63 -17.06 -12.23
CA PHE A 432 -2.69 -17.74 -10.92
C PHE A 432 -3.46 -16.91 -9.90
N GLY A 433 -3.14 -15.64 -9.77
CA GLY A 433 -3.76 -14.73 -8.80
C GLY A 433 -5.25 -14.58 -9.04
N THR A 434 -5.67 -14.47 -10.29
CA THR A 434 -7.07 -14.38 -10.68
C THR A 434 -7.86 -15.63 -10.30
N GLN A 435 -7.26 -16.81 -10.50
CA GLN A 435 -7.86 -18.09 -10.07
C GLN A 435 -8.01 -18.17 -8.56
N VAL A 436 -6.97 -17.81 -7.81
CA VAL A 436 -6.98 -17.81 -6.34
C VAL A 436 -8.01 -16.82 -5.82
N LEU A 437 -8.06 -15.60 -6.38
CA LEU A 437 -9.04 -14.57 -5.99
C LEU A 437 -10.48 -15.05 -6.25
N ALA A 438 -10.75 -15.63 -7.40
CA ALA A 438 -12.06 -16.17 -7.71
C ALA A 438 -12.46 -17.31 -6.74
N ASN A 439 -11.54 -18.22 -6.45
CA ASN A 439 -11.79 -19.32 -5.49
C ASN A 439 -12.02 -18.79 -4.08
N PHE A 440 -11.21 -17.82 -3.63
CA PHE A 440 -11.40 -17.16 -2.34
C PHE A 440 -12.79 -16.56 -2.19
N LEU A 441 -13.26 -15.80 -3.20
CA LEU A 441 -14.56 -15.13 -3.16
C LEU A 441 -15.77 -16.08 -3.23
N LEU A 442 -15.56 -17.34 -3.59
CA LEU A 442 -16.57 -18.38 -3.49
C LEU A 442 -16.74 -18.95 -2.08
N HIS A 443 -15.79 -18.69 -1.18
CA HIS A 443 -15.72 -19.31 0.15
C HIS A 443 -15.62 -18.30 1.31
N CYS A 444 -15.43 -17.00 1.01
CA CYS A 444 -15.26 -15.94 2.01
C CYS A 444 -16.54 -15.55 2.76
#